data_27dcf1f2fc2bde8c891c8c02deb6b0c0
#
_entry.id   27dcf1f2fc2bde8c891c8c02deb6b0c0
#
_cell.length_a   1.000
_cell.length_b   1.000
_cell.length_c   1.000
_cell.angle_alpha   90.00
_cell.angle_beta   90.00
_cell.angle_gamma   90.00
#
_symmetry.space_group_name_H-M   'P 1'
#
loop_
_entity.id
_entity.type
_entity.pdbx_description
1 polymer ?
#
loop_
_entity_poly.entity_id
_entity_poly.type
_entity_poly.pdbx_seq_one_letter_code
_entity_poly.pdbx_strand_id
1 'polypeptide(L)'
;MSKLADLIWKNAELLRGAFKENEYRKVILPFTILRRLDCVLQSTREAVWARHAAVQGKGYDLDKMLIPVSGYPFFNTSKFTLPNIAETPDDVRDNLEAMINGFSQNVRDIFEKFGFTATLDKLEKKNRLYLVVQRFA
;
A
#
# COMPACT_ATOMS: atom_id res chain seq x y z
N MET A 1 -8.89 23.68 4.23
CA MET A 1 -7.63 23.01 3.78
C MET A 1 -7.93 21.61 3.31
N SER A 2 -7.16 21.11 2.38
CA SER A 2 -7.36 19.76 1.85
C SER A 2 -6.95 18.71 2.88
N LYS A 3 -7.59 17.54 2.81
CA LYS A 3 -7.22 16.39 3.64
C LYS A 3 -5.77 15.97 3.38
N LEU A 4 -5.28 16.18 2.16
CA LEU A 4 -3.90 15.86 1.81
C LEU A 4 -2.91 16.74 2.57
N ALA A 5 -3.18 18.05 2.66
CA ALA A 5 -2.32 18.96 3.40
C ALA A 5 -2.26 18.58 4.88
N ASP A 6 -3.42 18.25 5.49
CA ASP A 6 -3.47 17.82 6.88
C ASP A 6 -2.69 16.52 7.09
N LEU A 7 -2.80 15.58 6.16
CA LEU A 7 -2.10 14.31 6.22
C LEU A 7 -0.59 14.52 6.15
N ILE A 8 -0.13 15.41 5.26
CA ILE A 8 1.28 15.76 5.13
C ILE A 8 1.81 16.35 6.44
N TRP A 9 1.07 17.30 7.03
CA TRP A 9 1.46 17.93 8.29
C TRP A 9 1.56 16.94 9.43
N LYS A 10 0.58 16.05 9.59
CA LYS A 10 0.58 15.03 10.64
C LYS A 10 1.77 14.09 10.52
N ASN A 11 2.11 13.71 9.29
CA ASN A 11 3.21 12.78 9.06
C ASN A 11 4.58 13.45 9.12
N ALA A 12 4.65 14.76 8.86
CA ALA A 12 5.90 15.50 8.99
C ALA A 12 6.47 15.42 10.41
N GLU A 13 5.60 15.42 11.43
CA GLU A 13 6.05 15.28 12.82
C GLU A 13 6.71 13.92 13.08
N LEU A 14 6.18 12.85 12.50
CA LEU A 14 6.76 11.52 12.63
C LEU A 14 8.12 11.40 11.97
N LEU A 15 8.36 12.18 10.92
CA LEU A 15 9.59 12.10 10.14
C LEU A 15 10.66 13.07 10.64
N ARG A 16 10.27 14.05 11.42
CA ARG A 16 11.19 15.06 11.97
C ARG A 16 12.28 14.40 12.80
N GLY A 17 13.52 14.77 12.55
CA GLY A 17 14.67 14.21 13.27
C GLY A 17 15.21 12.91 12.68
N ALA A 18 14.39 12.15 11.95
CA ALA A 18 14.79 10.91 11.30
C ALA A 18 15.06 11.12 9.80
N PHE A 19 14.36 12.08 9.19
CA PHE A 19 14.45 12.40 7.77
C PHE A 19 14.65 13.90 7.61
N LYS A 20 15.29 14.28 6.50
CA LYS A 20 15.39 15.68 6.10
C LYS A 20 14.04 16.14 5.54
N GLU A 21 13.75 17.42 5.66
CA GLU A 21 12.49 17.99 5.22
C GLU A 21 12.23 17.72 3.73
N ASN A 22 13.25 17.77 2.88
CA ASN A 22 13.11 17.46 1.46
C ASN A 22 12.86 15.97 1.17
N GLU A 23 13.01 15.10 2.16
CA GLU A 23 12.73 13.68 2.04
C GLU A 23 11.29 13.33 2.44
N TYR A 24 10.59 14.23 3.11
CA TYR A 24 9.22 13.95 3.61
C TYR A 24 8.27 13.54 2.50
N ARG A 25 8.31 14.25 1.36
CA ARG A 25 7.44 13.95 0.23
C ARG A 25 7.70 12.55 -0.32
N LYS A 26 8.94 12.11 -0.36
CA LYS A 26 9.32 10.79 -0.85
C LYS A 26 8.75 9.66 0.00
N VAL A 27 8.48 9.95 1.27
CA VAL A 27 7.84 8.98 2.18
C VAL A 27 6.33 9.10 2.09
N ILE A 28 5.80 10.31 2.21
CA ILE A 28 4.35 10.55 2.35
C ILE A 28 3.58 10.25 1.07
N LEU A 29 4.13 10.59 -0.10
CA LEU A 29 3.41 10.43 -1.36
C LEU A 29 3.07 8.98 -1.69
N PRO A 30 4.03 8.03 -1.64
CA PRO A 30 3.68 6.63 -1.90
C PRO A 30 2.64 6.07 -0.92
N PHE A 31 2.73 6.42 0.36
CA PHE A 31 1.75 5.97 1.34
C PHE A 31 0.37 6.59 1.11
N THR A 32 0.31 7.83 0.66
CA THR A 32 -0.95 8.48 0.30
C THR A 32 -1.62 7.75 -0.85
N ILE A 33 -0.84 7.40 -1.87
CA ILE A 33 -1.33 6.63 -3.02
C ILE A 33 -1.80 5.25 -2.57
N LEU A 34 -1.00 4.56 -1.74
CA LEU A 34 -1.34 3.24 -1.24
C LEU A 34 -2.68 3.26 -0.48
N ARG A 35 -2.86 4.23 0.40
CA ARG A 35 -4.12 4.38 1.14
C ARG A 35 -5.30 4.57 0.19
N ARG A 36 -5.15 5.42 -0.82
CA ARG A 36 -6.23 5.68 -1.77
C ARG A 36 -6.60 4.42 -2.55
N LEU A 37 -5.60 3.69 -3.03
CA LEU A 37 -5.83 2.44 -3.76
C LEU A 37 -6.51 1.40 -2.87
N ASP A 38 -6.07 1.28 -1.62
CA ASP A 38 -6.65 0.36 -0.66
C ASP A 38 -8.12 0.69 -0.40
N CYS A 39 -8.43 1.96 -0.19
CA CYS A 39 -9.80 2.40 0.08
C CYS A 39 -10.73 2.17 -1.11
N VAL A 40 -10.30 2.44 -2.34
CA VAL A 40 -11.20 2.29 -3.50
C VAL A 40 -11.49 0.83 -3.81
N LEU A 41 -10.59 -0.10 -3.46
CA LEU A 41 -10.79 -1.53 -3.69
C LEU A 41 -11.67 -2.19 -2.63
N GLN A 42 -11.95 -1.51 -1.53
CA GLN A 42 -12.66 -2.10 -0.39
C GLN A 42 -14.02 -2.70 -0.77
N SER A 43 -14.78 -2.04 -1.61
CA SER A 43 -16.14 -2.46 -1.96
C SER A 43 -16.19 -3.74 -2.80
N THR A 44 -15.12 -4.04 -3.55
CA THR A 44 -15.06 -5.20 -4.45
C THR A 44 -14.04 -6.24 -4.02
N ARG A 45 -13.39 -6.04 -2.88
CA ARG A 45 -12.28 -6.87 -2.44
C ARG A 45 -12.65 -8.35 -2.30
N GLU A 46 -13.78 -8.64 -1.66
CA GLU A 46 -14.22 -10.02 -1.46
C GLU A 46 -14.53 -10.72 -2.78
N ALA A 47 -15.12 -10.00 -3.73
CA ALA A 47 -15.40 -10.54 -5.06
C ALA A 47 -14.10 -10.85 -5.82
N VAL A 48 -13.09 -10.00 -5.70
CA VAL A 48 -11.76 -10.24 -6.30
C VAL A 48 -11.10 -11.47 -5.67
N TRP A 49 -11.16 -11.61 -4.35
CA TRP A 49 -10.61 -12.79 -3.65
C TRP A 49 -11.28 -14.07 -4.11
N ALA A 50 -12.61 -14.07 -4.21
CA ALA A 50 -13.36 -15.24 -4.65
C ALA A 50 -12.99 -15.64 -6.09
N ARG A 51 -12.91 -14.67 -6.98
CA ARG A 51 -12.53 -14.93 -8.38
C ARG A 51 -11.07 -15.42 -8.46
N HIS A 52 -10.17 -14.83 -7.71
CA HIS A 52 -8.77 -15.25 -7.67
C HIS A 52 -8.66 -16.71 -7.22
N ALA A 53 -9.36 -17.08 -6.14
CA ALA A 53 -9.38 -18.46 -5.67
C ALA A 53 -9.90 -19.43 -6.71
N ALA A 54 -10.91 -19.01 -7.51
CA ALA A 54 -11.50 -19.85 -8.55
C ALA A 54 -10.60 -20.06 -9.77
N VAL A 55 -9.74 -19.09 -10.10
CA VAL A 55 -8.91 -19.14 -11.33
C VAL A 55 -7.44 -19.41 -11.06
N GLN A 56 -7.03 -19.37 -9.81
CA GLN A 56 -5.61 -19.54 -9.41
C GLN A 56 -5.11 -20.91 -9.87
N GLY A 57 -3.89 -20.92 -10.44
CA GLY A 57 -3.25 -22.15 -10.88
C GLY A 57 -3.79 -22.74 -12.17
N LYS A 58 -4.74 -22.09 -12.85
CA LYS A 58 -5.36 -22.61 -14.08
C LYS A 58 -4.79 -21.99 -15.36
N GLY A 59 -3.74 -21.18 -15.24
CA GLY A 59 -3.08 -20.58 -16.40
C GLY A 59 -3.81 -19.40 -17.03
N TYR A 60 -4.85 -18.87 -16.38
CA TYR A 60 -5.56 -17.69 -16.87
C TYR A 60 -4.76 -16.41 -16.66
N ASP A 61 -4.98 -15.45 -17.56
CA ASP A 61 -4.46 -14.09 -17.40
C ASP A 61 -5.22 -13.40 -16.26
N LEU A 62 -4.54 -13.12 -15.14
CA LEU A 62 -5.18 -12.53 -13.97
C LEU A 62 -5.76 -11.14 -14.25
N ASP A 63 -5.11 -10.34 -15.09
CA ASP A 63 -5.63 -9.02 -15.43
C ASP A 63 -7.02 -9.15 -16.09
N LYS A 64 -7.15 -10.07 -17.04
CA LYS A 64 -8.42 -10.30 -17.72
C LYS A 64 -9.50 -10.85 -16.80
N MET A 65 -9.10 -11.62 -15.79
CA MET A 65 -10.04 -12.25 -14.85
C MET A 65 -10.45 -11.34 -13.72
N LEU A 66 -9.55 -10.47 -13.24
CA LEU A 66 -9.76 -9.72 -11.99
C LEU A 66 -10.09 -8.24 -12.20
N ILE A 67 -9.60 -7.61 -13.26
CA ILE A 67 -9.90 -6.19 -13.51
C ILE A 67 -11.42 -5.95 -13.65
N PRO A 68 -12.17 -6.74 -14.41
CA PRO A 68 -13.63 -6.53 -14.48
C PRO A 68 -14.33 -6.70 -13.14
N VAL A 69 -13.82 -7.58 -12.29
CA VAL A 69 -14.41 -7.84 -10.96
C VAL A 69 -14.10 -6.69 -9.99
N SER A 70 -12.88 -6.15 -10.05
CA SER A 70 -12.49 -5.04 -9.17
C SER A 70 -13.26 -3.76 -9.47
N GLY A 71 -13.66 -3.55 -10.72
CA GLY A 71 -14.31 -2.32 -11.17
C GLY A 71 -13.34 -1.17 -11.43
N TYR A 72 -12.04 -1.43 -11.37
CA TYR A 72 -10.97 -0.45 -11.60
C TYR A 72 -9.92 -1.05 -12.54
N PRO A 73 -9.06 -0.22 -13.16
CA PRO A 73 -8.02 -0.74 -14.06
C PRO A 73 -6.85 -1.41 -13.31
N PHE A 74 -7.07 -1.86 -12.10
CA PHE A 74 -6.10 -2.56 -11.25
C PHE A 74 -6.84 -3.41 -10.23
N PHE A 75 -6.10 -4.30 -9.54
CA PHE A 75 -6.66 -5.16 -8.50
C PHE A 75 -5.59 -5.47 -7.45
N ASN A 76 -6.02 -6.09 -6.35
CA ASN A 76 -5.10 -6.66 -5.36
C ASN A 76 -5.63 -8.02 -4.91
N THR A 77 -4.78 -9.04 -4.95
CA THR A 77 -5.12 -10.40 -4.51
C THR A 77 -4.76 -10.68 -3.06
N SER A 78 -3.98 -9.79 -2.43
CA SER A 78 -3.56 -9.93 -1.04
C SER A 78 -4.74 -9.71 -0.10
N LYS A 79 -4.73 -10.40 1.03
CA LYS A 79 -5.69 -10.19 2.12
C LYS A 79 -5.29 -9.06 3.05
N PHE A 80 -4.11 -8.48 2.84
CA PHE A 80 -3.63 -7.39 3.68
C PHE A 80 -4.21 -6.05 3.24
N THR A 81 -4.64 -5.27 4.22
CA THR A 81 -5.09 -3.88 4.07
C THR A 81 -4.29 -3.04 5.04
N LEU A 82 -4.23 -1.73 4.83
CA LEU A 82 -3.53 -0.87 5.78
C LEU A 82 -4.08 -1.02 7.20
N PRO A 83 -5.41 -1.04 7.43
CA PRO A 83 -5.93 -1.25 8.78
C PRO A 83 -5.49 -2.56 9.42
N ASN A 84 -5.51 -3.68 8.70
CA ASN A 84 -5.13 -4.95 9.34
C ASN A 84 -3.61 -5.09 9.50
N ILE A 85 -2.82 -4.46 8.63
CA ILE A 85 -1.36 -4.40 8.81
C ILE A 85 -1.03 -3.60 10.08
N ALA A 86 -1.74 -2.52 10.35
CA ALA A 86 -1.54 -1.71 11.56
C ALA A 86 -1.85 -2.47 12.85
N GLU A 87 -2.58 -3.58 12.78
CA GLU A 87 -2.88 -4.43 13.92
C GLU A 87 -1.77 -5.44 14.22
N THR A 88 -0.76 -5.56 13.37
CA THR A 88 0.32 -6.54 13.50
C THR A 88 1.68 -5.84 13.43
N PRO A 89 2.06 -5.08 14.49
CA PRO A 89 3.29 -4.27 14.46
C PRO A 89 4.57 -5.06 14.25
N ASP A 90 4.64 -6.30 14.73
CA ASP A 90 5.84 -7.13 14.58
C ASP A 90 6.06 -7.63 13.16
N ASP A 91 5.00 -7.70 12.36
CA ASP A 91 5.04 -8.22 11.00
C ASP A 91 4.76 -7.13 9.95
N VAL A 92 4.83 -5.86 10.34
CA VAL A 92 4.41 -4.74 9.48
C VAL A 92 5.17 -4.72 8.15
N ARG A 93 6.48 -4.97 8.16
CA ARG A 93 7.29 -4.95 6.94
C ARG A 93 6.88 -6.06 5.98
N ASP A 94 6.80 -7.28 6.48
CA ASP A 94 6.48 -8.45 5.67
C ASP A 94 5.05 -8.36 5.12
N ASN A 95 4.11 -7.94 5.94
CA ASN A 95 2.71 -7.82 5.55
C ASN A 95 2.50 -6.69 4.53
N LEU A 96 3.24 -5.60 4.69
CA LEU A 96 3.19 -4.50 3.73
C LEU A 96 3.76 -4.91 2.37
N GLU A 97 4.86 -5.65 2.37
CA GLU A 97 5.43 -6.19 1.12
C GLU A 97 4.46 -7.16 0.44
N ALA A 98 3.80 -8.01 1.21
CA ALA A 98 2.80 -8.93 0.68
C ALA A 98 1.62 -8.16 0.05
N MET A 99 1.19 -7.07 0.69
CA MET A 99 0.14 -6.21 0.14
C MET A 99 0.57 -5.61 -1.21
N ILE A 100 1.77 -5.05 -1.27
CA ILE A 100 2.28 -4.46 -2.51
C ILE A 100 2.40 -5.51 -3.61
N ASN A 101 2.91 -6.70 -3.28
CA ASN A 101 3.08 -7.79 -4.25
C ASN A 101 1.76 -8.37 -4.74
N GLY A 102 0.66 -8.15 -4.01
CA GLY A 102 -0.66 -8.59 -4.41
C GLY A 102 -1.34 -7.69 -5.44
N PHE A 103 -0.83 -6.49 -5.66
CA PHE A 103 -1.36 -5.59 -6.69
C PHE A 103 -1.07 -6.10 -8.09
N SER A 104 -1.91 -5.71 -9.04
CA SER A 104 -1.64 -5.91 -10.47
C SER A 104 -0.32 -5.24 -10.85
N GLN A 105 0.30 -5.72 -11.94
CA GLN A 105 1.64 -5.30 -12.32
C GLN A 105 1.76 -3.79 -12.54
N ASN A 106 0.73 -3.16 -13.10
CA ASN A 106 0.74 -1.72 -13.34
C ASN A 106 0.92 -0.91 -12.04
N VAL A 107 0.30 -1.35 -10.95
CA VAL A 107 0.46 -0.69 -9.65
C VAL A 107 1.82 -1.00 -9.03
N ARG A 108 2.27 -2.25 -9.12
CA ARG A 108 3.61 -2.62 -8.64
C ARG A 108 4.70 -1.79 -9.31
N ASP A 109 4.55 -1.53 -10.60
CA ASP A 109 5.50 -0.70 -11.35
C ASP A 109 5.53 0.73 -10.81
N ILE A 110 4.40 1.27 -10.39
CA ILE A 110 4.32 2.61 -9.80
C ILE A 110 5.15 2.68 -8.51
N PHE A 111 4.98 1.71 -7.61
CA PHE A 111 5.73 1.68 -6.36
C PHE A 111 7.22 1.43 -6.58
N GLU A 112 7.58 0.64 -7.59
CA GLU A 112 8.96 0.44 -7.97
C GLU A 112 9.60 1.77 -8.44
N LYS A 113 8.90 2.55 -9.23
CA LYS A 113 9.37 3.86 -9.69
C LYS A 113 9.57 4.85 -8.55
N PHE A 114 8.78 4.74 -7.50
CA PHE A 114 8.97 5.55 -6.30
C PHE A 114 10.17 5.10 -5.47
N GLY A 115 10.76 3.94 -5.76
CA GLY A 115 11.79 3.36 -4.90
C GLY A 115 11.23 2.98 -3.53
N PHE A 116 10.03 2.44 -3.50
CA PHE A 116 9.30 2.20 -2.26
C PHE A 116 10.03 1.24 -1.32
N THR A 117 10.70 0.22 -1.87
CA THR A 117 11.49 -0.72 -1.06
C THR A 117 12.58 0.01 -0.27
N ALA A 118 13.31 0.92 -0.92
CA ALA A 118 14.34 1.70 -0.25
C ALA A 118 13.74 2.62 0.82
N THR A 119 12.55 3.17 0.57
CA THR A 119 11.82 3.99 1.54
C THR A 119 11.44 3.16 2.75
N LEU A 120 10.94 1.94 2.55
CA LEU A 120 10.58 1.03 3.65
C LEU A 120 11.81 0.65 4.47
N ASP A 121 12.96 0.36 3.81
CA ASP A 121 14.21 0.04 4.48
C ASP A 121 14.62 1.19 5.41
N LYS A 122 14.54 2.42 4.93
CA LYS A 122 14.93 3.59 5.71
C LYS A 122 13.98 3.83 6.87
N LEU A 123 12.68 3.68 6.66
CA LEU A 123 11.69 3.81 7.74
C LEU A 123 11.89 2.77 8.82
N GLU A 124 12.16 1.52 8.43
CA GLU A 124 12.41 0.43 9.35
C GLU A 124 13.68 0.68 10.16
N LYS A 125 14.74 1.11 9.50
CA LYS A 125 16.02 1.43 10.16
C LYS A 125 15.88 2.55 11.18
N LYS A 126 14.98 3.51 10.94
CA LYS A 126 14.72 4.64 11.84
C LYS A 126 13.60 4.37 12.84
N ASN A 127 13.06 3.13 12.86
CA ASN A 127 11.95 2.74 13.73
C ASN A 127 10.69 3.60 13.52
N ARG A 128 10.40 3.96 12.28
CA ARG A 128 9.25 4.79 11.91
C ARG A 128 8.21 4.08 11.08
N LEU A 129 8.53 2.87 10.56
CA LEU A 129 7.65 2.19 9.61
C LEU A 129 6.25 1.92 10.19
N TYR A 130 6.17 1.31 11.37
CA TYR A 130 4.88 1.02 11.99
C TYR A 130 4.08 2.30 12.26
N LEU A 131 4.74 3.35 12.74
CA LEU A 131 4.07 4.61 13.04
C LEU A 131 3.48 5.26 11.80
N VAL A 132 4.19 5.19 10.67
CA VAL A 132 3.70 5.72 9.40
C VAL A 132 2.51 4.89 8.91
N VAL A 133 2.61 3.56 8.92
CA VAL A 133 1.50 2.69 8.53
C VAL A 133 0.27 2.97 9.39
N GLN A 134 0.44 3.10 10.69
CA GLN A 134 -0.64 3.39 11.61
C GLN A 134 -1.35 4.71 11.27
N ARG A 135 -0.61 5.72 10.86
CA ARG A 135 -1.15 7.03 10.47
C ARG A 135 -1.99 6.95 9.19
N PHE A 136 -1.62 6.08 8.27
CA PHE A 136 -2.32 5.92 7.00
C PHE A 136 -3.43 4.86 7.03
N ALA A 137 -3.51 4.10 8.08
CA ALA A 137 -4.51 3.03 8.22
C ALA A 137 -5.96 3.51 8.37
#